data_4edc12a9917b512d8a4f036b6aabed94
#
_entry.id   4edc12a9917b512d8a4f036b6aabed94
#
_cell.length_a   1.000
_cell.length_b   1.000
_cell.length_c   1.000
_cell.angle_alpha   90.00
_cell.angle_beta   90.00
_cell.angle_gamma   90.00
#
_symmetry.space_group_name_H-M   'P 1'
#
loop_
_entity.id
_entity.type
_entity.pdbx_description
1 polymer ?
#
loop_
_entity_poly.entity_id
_entity_poly.type
_entity_poly.pdbx_seq_one_letter_code
_entity_poly.pdbx_strand_id
1 'polypeptide(L)'
;MEIQFNNIVLRDMKESDIEDYVRWFTTEIKWMDWDAPWETKKSDADTERKSWTKYYESMREMSDDVVRWKFEIESEGQHIGWVSSYLTDENYDWISVKQVKDGQKVHQTIGIDICESNIWGKHAGTNALRTFIQYYAENGCKEIYTQTWSGNVRMIRVAEKLGFQECNRSKVEHEVRGETYDGLTFMLRI
;
A
#
# COMPACT_ATOMS: atom_id res chain seq x y z
N MET A 1 12.96 -11.27 -5.32
CA MET A 1 13.29 -9.94 -5.90
C MET A 1 13.59 -8.95 -4.78
N GLU A 2 14.52 -8.01 -5.03
CA GLU A 2 14.90 -6.97 -4.05
C GLU A 2 15.28 -5.69 -4.79
N ILE A 3 14.83 -4.52 -4.31
CA ILE A 3 15.10 -3.20 -4.86
C ILE A 3 15.51 -2.28 -3.72
N GLN A 4 16.69 -1.65 -3.82
CA GLN A 4 17.22 -0.78 -2.78
C GLN A 4 17.27 0.68 -3.22
N PHE A 5 16.82 1.57 -2.34
CA PHE A 5 16.97 3.01 -2.49
C PHE A 5 17.19 3.68 -1.14
N ASN A 6 18.33 4.36 -0.96
CA ASN A 6 18.75 4.93 0.32
C ASN A 6 18.78 3.85 1.44
N ASN A 7 18.06 4.10 2.52
CA ASN A 7 17.91 3.20 3.67
C ASN A 7 16.67 2.29 3.58
N ILE A 8 16.02 2.23 2.42
CA ILE A 8 14.82 1.40 2.19
C ILE A 8 15.17 0.27 1.23
N VAL A 9 14.70 -0.91 1.57
CA VAL A 9 14.69 -2.09 0.70
C VAL A 9 13.25 -2.51 0.49
N LEU A 10 12.82 -2.57 -0.77
CA LEU A 10 11.58 -3.24 -1.16
C LEU A 10 11.95 -4.67 -1.57
N ARG A 11 11.35 -5.66 -0.95
CA ARG A 11 11.68 -7.07 -1.18
C ARG A 11 10.48 -7.98 -1.18
N ASP A 12 10.63 -9.15 -1.76
CA ASP A 12 9.66 -10.23 -1.59
C ASP A 12 9.55 -10.63 -0.12
N MET A 13 8.40 -11.16 0.28
CA MET A 13 8.12 -11.62 1.64
C MET A 13 9.07 -12.75 2.06
N LYS A 14 9.57 -12.69 3.28
CA LYS A 14 10.31 -13.77 3.97
C LYS A 14 9.37 -14.50 4.93
N GLU A 15 9.68 -15.75 5.24
CA GLU A 15 8.90 -16.53 6.23
C GLU A 15 8.87 -15.86 7.61
N SER A 16 9.98 -15.20 7.98
CA SER A 16 10.08 -14.44 9.24
C SER A 16 9.08 -13.29 9.36
N ASP A 17 8.59 -12.74 8.24
CA ASP A 17 7.67 -11.60 8.23
C ASP A 17 6.26 -11.99 8.69
N ILE A 18 5.92 -13.28 8.69
CA ILE A 18 4.61 -13.79 9.11
C ILE A 18 4.29 -13.33 10.54
N GLU A 19 5.26 -13.41 11.46
CA GLU A 19 5.03 -13.02 12.85
C GLU A 19 4.90 -11.50 13.02
N ASP A 20 5.52 -10.68 12.14
CA ASP A 20 5.28 -9.23 12.09
C ASP A 20 3.84 -8.93 11.68
N TYR A 21 3.31 -9.60 10.66
CA TYR A 21 1.91 -9.49 10.27
C TYR A 21 0.96 -9.90 11.40
N VAL A 22 1.21 -11.03 12.06
CA VAL A 22 0.42 -11.45 13.22
C VAL A 22 0.39 -10.35 14.27
N ARG A 23 1.54 -9.77 14.61
CA ARG A 23 1.67 -8.67 15.56
C ARG A 23 0.91 -7.42 15.12
N TRP A 24 1.03 -7.01 13.86
CA TRP A 24 0.39 -5.81 13.32
C TRP A 24 -1.13 -5.91 13.18
N PHE A 25 -1.67 -7.10 13.00
CA PHE A 25 -3.13 -7.29 12.91
C PHE A 25 -3.80 -7.67 14.25
N THR A 26 -3.01 -7.91 15.31
CA THR A 26 -3.55 -8.34 16.61
C THR A 26 -3.24 -7.36 17.75
N THR A 27 -2.02 -6.87 17.85
CA THR A 27 -1.55 -6.09 19.00
C THR A 27 -1.07 -4.69 18.67
N GLU A 28 -0.33 -4.50 17.60
CA GLU A 28 0.26 -3.22 17.19
C GLU A 28 -0.53 -2.53 16.08
N ILE A 29 -1.80 -2.31 16.32
CA ILE A 29 -2.80 -1.90 15.32
C ILE A 29 -2.86 -0.38 15.05
N LYS A 30 -1.94 0.42 15.56
CA LYS A 30 -1.98 1.89 15.42
C LYS A 30 -1.95 2.39 13.97
N TRP A 31 -1.36 1.62 13.07
CA TRP A 31 -1.29 1.94 11.65
C TRP A 31 -2.67 1.96 11.00
N MET A 32 -3.60 1.09 11.44
CA MET A 32 -4.97 1.00 10.95
C MET A 32 -5.76 2.30 11.16
N ASP A 33 -5.39 3.11 12.16
CA ASP A 33 -6.00 4.44 12.38
C ASP A 33 -5.76 5.42 11.22
N TRP A 34 -4.81 5.12 10.35
CA TRP A 34 -4.41 5.96 9.21
C TRP A 34 -4.76 5.33 7.85
N ASP A 35 -4.85 4.02 7.76
CA ASP A 35 -5.25 3.33 6.54
C ASP A 35 -6.76 3.50 6.29
N ALA A 36 -7.58 2.59 6.77
CA ALA A 36 -9.03 2.59 6.64
C ALA A 36 -9.68 2.42 8.03
N PRO A 37 -9.70 3.47 8.88
CA PRO A 37 -10.14 3.35 10.27
C PRO A 37 -11.60 2.90 10.44
N TRP A 38 -12.44 3.06 9.43
CA TRP A 38 -13.81 2.54 9.39
C TRP A 38 -13.89 1.03 9.18
N GLU A 39 -12.83 0.39 8.68
CA GLU A 39 -12.75 -1.05 8.46
C GLU A 39 -11.99 -1.79 9.56
N THR A 40 -11.43 -1.04 10.51
CA THR A 40 -10.54 -1.60 11.54
C THR A 40 -11.21 -2.72 12.33
N LYS A 41 -10.72 -3.94 12.19
CA LYS A 41 -11.11 -5.10 12.97
C LYS A 41 -9.86 -5.83 13.46
N LYS A 42 -9.78 -6.06 14.76
CA LYS A 42 -8.76 -6.97 15.30
C LYS A 42 -9.06 -8.37 14.82
N SER A 43 -8.02 -9.05 14.36
CA SER A 43 -8.06 -10.46 14.04
C SER A 43 -7.48 -11.30 15.17
N ASP A 44 -7.61 -12.60 15.10
CA ASP A 44 -6.92 -13.52 15.98
C ASP A 44 -5.61 -14.02 15.35
N ALA A 45 -4.62 -14.32 16.21
CA ALA A 45 -3.27 -14.66 15.78
C ALA A 45 -3.20 -15.92 14.90
N ASP A 46 -4.05 -16.91 15.15
CA ASP A 46 -4.01 -18.17 14.40
C ASP A 46 -4.58 -18.00 13.00
N THR A 47 -5.63 -17.17 12.85
CA THR A 47 -6.20 -16.80 11.56
C THR A 47 -5.18 -16.02 10.73
N GLU A 48 -4.53 -15.01 11.32
CA GLU A 48 -3.52 -14.23 10.63
C GLU A 48 -2.32 -15.11 10.22
N ARG A 49 -1.78 -15.91 11.11
CA ARG A 49 -0.65 -16.80 10.81
C ARG A 49 -0.97 -17.74 9.64
N LYS A 50 -2.14 -18.36 9.62
CA LYS A 50 -2.56 -19.23 8.52
C LYS A 50 -2.67 -18.47 7.20
N SER A 51 -3.26 -17.28 7.23
CA SER A 51 -3.45 -16.45 6.04
C SER A 51 -2.12 -16.00 5.44
N TRP A 52 -1.21 -15.50 6.28
CA TRP A 52 0.09 -15.01 5.83
C TRP A 52 1.05 -16.14 5.46
N THR A 53 0.97 -17.31 6.09
CA THR A 53 1.70 -18.51 5.65
C THR A 53 1.27 -18.91 4.23
N LYS A 54 -0.03 -18.99 3.97
CA LYS A 54 -0.55 -19.31 2.64
C LYS A 54 -0.13 -18.27 1.59
N TYR A 55 -0.16 -16.98 1.97
CA TYR A 55 0.32 -15.91 1.09
C TYR A 55 1.81 -16.07 0.79
N TYR A 56 2.66 -16.25 1.80
CA TYR A 56 4.09 -16.50 1.63
C TYR A 56 4.37 -17.69 0.71
N GLU A 57 3.70 -18.82 0.91
CA GLU A 57 3.83 -19.99 0.04
C GLU A 57 3.49 -19.69 -1.42
N SER A 58 2.45 -18.90 -1.66
CA SER A 58 2.08 -18.49 -3.03
C SER A 58 3.09 -17.54 -3.67
N MET A 59 3.74 -16.69 -2.88
CA MET A 59 4.69 -15.70 -3.38
C MET A 59 6.08 -16.29 -3.67
N ARG A 60 6.53 -17.24 -2.85
CA ARG A 60 7.85 -17.88 -3.03
C ARG A 60 8.00 -18.64 -4.34
N GLU A 61 6.89 -19.04 -4.96
CA GLU A 61 6.86 -19.74 -6.25
C GLU A 61 6.75 -18.78 -7.44
N MET A 62 6.65 -17.47 -7.19
CA MET A 62 6.50 -16.47 -8.25
C MET A 62 7.83 -16.26 -8.98
N SER A 63 7.80 -16.36 -10.31
CA SER A 63 8.96 -16.12 -11.17
C SER A 63 9.42 -14.65 -11.12
N ASP A 64 10.72 -14.39 -11.29
CA ASP A 64 11.30 -13.06 -11.21
C ASP A 64 10.89 -12.11 -12.34
N ASP A 65 10.39 -12.64 -13.45
CA ASP A 65 9.89 -11.87 -14.59
C ASP A 65 8.44 -11.35 -14.41
N VAL A 66 7.76 -11.80 -13.34
CA VAL A 66 6.41 -11.32 -13.02
C VAL A 66 6.49 -9.99 -12.26
N VAL A 67 5.78 -8.98 -12.77
CA VAL A 67 5.66 -7.68 -12.07
C VAL A 67 4.98 -7.87 -10.72
N ARG A 68 5.66 -7.47 -9.66
CA ARG A 68 5.17 -7.58 -8.29
C ARG A 68 4.09 -6.53 -8.02
N TRP A 69 2.97 -6.98 -7.49
CA TRP A 69 1.93 -6.08 -7.01
C TRP A 69 2.13 -5.65 -5.54
N LYS A 70 3.04 -6.30 -4.82
CA LYS A 70 3.34 -6.03 -3.42
C LYS A 70 4.82 -6.28 -3.14
N PHE A 71 5.40 -5.42 -2.28
CA PHE A 71 6.69 -5.64 -1.65
C PHE A 71 6.60 -5.36 -0.16
N GLU A 72 7.36 -6.10 0.62
CA GLU A 72 7.66 -5.77 2.01
C GLU A 72 8.68 -4.62 2.04
N ILE A 73 8.55 -3.75 3.05
CA ILE A 73 9.46 -2.62 3.27
C ILE A 73 10.38 -2.99 4.41
N GLU A 74 11.68 -2.97 4.14
CA GLU A 74 12.72 -3.09 5.14
C GLU A 74 13.50 -1.78 5.27
N SER A 75 13.75 -1.33 6.50
CA SER A 75 14.57 -0.16 6.82
C SER A 75 15.55 -0.52 7.91
N GLU A 76 16.84 -0.31 7.65
CA GLU A 76 17.93 -0.61 8.61
C GLU A 76 17.87 -2.07 9.14
N GLY A 77 17.49 -3.01 8.29
CA GLY A 77 17.37 -4.44 8.62
C GLY A 77 16.08 -4.82 9.37
N GLN A 78 15.18 -3.86 9.62
CA GLN A 78 13.88 -4.11 10.24
C GLN A 78 12.77 -4.13 9.17
N HIS A 79 11.90 -5.14 9.20
CA HIS A 79 10.66 -5.15 8.45
C HIS A 79 9.68 -4.17 9.10
N ILE A 80 9.12 -3.22 8.32
CA ILE A 80 8.36 -2.07 8.86
C ILE A 80 6.97 -1.89 8.25
N GLY A 81 6.59 -2.70 7.26
CA GLY A 81 5.33 -2.60 6.55
C GLY A 81 5.45 -3.03 5.10
N TRP A 82 4.53 -2.58 4.25
CA TRP A 82 4.50 -2.95 2.83
C TRP A 82 4.06 -1.81 1.92
N VAL A 83 4.40 -1.93 0.63
CA VAL A 83 3.75 -1.24 -0.47
C VAL A 83 2.93 -2.24 -1.28
N SER A 84 1.80 -1.82 -1.81
CA SER A 84 0.95 -2.67 -2.63
C SER A 84 0.32 -1.89 -3.77
N SER A 85 -0.16 -2.62 -4.77
CA SER A 85 -0.89 -2.05 -5.88
C SER A 85 -2.16 -2.84 -6.18
N TYR A 86 -3.12 -2.15 -6.74
CA TYR A 86 -4.41 -2.69 -7.18
C TYR A 86 -4.91 -1.91 -8.39
N LEU A 87 -5.97 -2.40 -9.01
CA LEU A 87 -6.60 -1.70 -10.12
C LEU A 87 -7.85 -0.96 -9.64
N THR A 88 -8.05 0.23 -10.18
CA THR A 88 -9.34 0.93 -10.10
C THR A 88 -9.88 1.19 -11.50
N ASP A 89 -11.19 1.28 -11.63
CA ASP A 89 -11.87 1.58 -12.89
C ASP A 89 -11.89 3.09 -13.20
N GLU A 90 -12.63 3.51 -14.21
CA GLU A 90 -12.75 4.92 -14.63
C GLU A 90 -13.43 5.82 -13.59
N ASN A 91 -14.17 5.26 -12.64
CA ASN A 91 -14.79 5.96 -11.51
C ASN A 91 -13.91 5.94 -10.25
N TYR A 92 -12.72 5.35 -10.34
CA TYR A 92 -11.78 5.11 -9.24
C TYR A 92 -12.25 4.08 -8.22
N ASP A 93 -13.24 3.23 -8.56
CA ASP A 93 -13.68 2.11 -7.74
C ASP A 93 -12.74 0.91 -7.94
N TRP A 94 -12.49 0.17 -6.86
CA TRP A 94 -11.67 -1.04 -6.91
C TRP A 94 -12.25 -2.07 -7.89
N ILE A 95 -11.38 -2.63 -8.72
CA ILE A 95 -11.75 -3.69 -9.66
C ILE A 95 -10.75 -4.85 -9.62
N SER A 96 -11.25 -6.07 -9.56
CA SER A 96 -10.40 -7.25 -9.68
C SER A 96 -9.87 -7.41 -11.11
N VAL A 97 -8.61 -7.82 -11.26
CA VAL A 97 -8.01 -8.14 -12.57
C VAL A 97 -8.91 -9.07 -13.41
N LYS A 98 -9.59 -10.03 -12.75
CA LYS A 98 -10.51 -10.98 -13.42
C LYS A 98 -11.79 -10.34 -13.96
N GLN A 99 -12.13 -9.14 -13.52
CA GLN A 99 -13.34 -8.40 -13.93
C GLN A 99 -13.04 -7.36 -15.01
N VAL A 100 -11.76 -7.07 -15.28
CA VAL A 100 -11.37 -6.13 -16.32
C VAL A 100 -11.74 -6.69 -17.69
N LYS A 101 -12.48 -5.91 -18.47
CA LYS A 101 -12.91 -6.25 -19.84
C LYS A 101 -11.90 -5.73 -20.85
N ASP A 102 -11.88 -6.37 -22.02
CA ASP A 102 -11.05 -5.92 -23.14
C ASP A 102 -11.34 -4.46 -23.48
N GLY A 103 -10.27 -3.64 -23.56
CA GLY A 103 -10.36 -2.22 -23.84
C GLY A 103 -10.88 -1.34 -22.70
N GLN A 104 -11.18 -1.92 -21.54
CA GLN A 104 -11.60 -1.14 -20.37
C GLN A 104 -10.42 -0.32 -19.84
N LYS A 105 -10.66 0.99 -19.61
CA LYS A 105 -9.69 1.85 -18.95
C LYS A 105 -9.64 1.48 -17.46
N VAL A 106 -8.44 1.17 -17.00
CA VAL A 106 -8.15 0.92 -15.59
C VAL A 106 -6.95 1.76 -15.16
N HIS A 107 -6.88 2.05 -13.87
CA HIS A 107 -5.81 2.82 -13.28
C HIS A 107 -4.97 1.92 -12.36
N GLN A 108 -3.65 2.00 -12.51
CA GLN A 108 -2.71 1.37 -11.59
C GLN A 108 -2.62 2.22 -10.33
N THR A 109 -3.21 1.74 -9.25
CA THR A 109 -3.28 2.45 -7.96
C THR A 109 -2.33 1.78 -6.96
N ILE A 110 -1.59 2.59 -6.20
CA ILE A 110 -0.63 2.12 -5.20
C ILE A 110 -1.00 2.61 -3.81
N GLY A 111 -0.67 1.79 -2.81
CA GLY A 111 -0.82 2.10 -1.39
C GLY A 111 0.43 1.75 -0.59
N ILE A 112 0.47 2.20 0.65
CA ILE A 112 1.56 1.95 1.59
C ILE A 112 1.05 1.89 3.02
N ASP A 113 1.55 0.92 3.77
CA ASP A 113 1.34 0.82 5.21
C ASP A 113 2.68 0.72 5.93
N ILE A 114 2.98 1.69 6.79
CA ILE A 114 4.10 1.65 7.73
C ILE A 114 3.54 1.27 9.10
N CYS A 115 3.69 0.01 9.47
CA CYS A 115 3.10 -0.56 10.69
C CYS A 115 3.89 -0.18 11.95
N GLU A 116 5.20 0.03 11.82
CA GLU A 116 6.09 0.43 12.91
C GLU A 116 5.96 1.92 13.22
N SER A 117 5.22 2.28 14.26
CA SER A 117 4.93 3.68 14.59
C SER A 117 6.17 4.51 14.97
N ASN A 118 7.23 3.88 15.45
CA ASN A 118 8.52 4.52 15.78
C ASN A 118 9.32 4.99 14.55
N ILE A 119 8.97 4.50 13.36
CA ILE A 119 9.58 4.88 12.07
C ILE A 119 8.84 6.06 11.41
N TRP A 120 7.65 6.41 11.88
CA TRP A 120 6.88 7.50 11.29
C TRP A 120 7.59 8.85 11.35
N GLY A 121 7.43 9.65 10.30
CA GLY A 121 8.07 10.97 10.20
C GLY A 121 9.55 10.95 9.78
N LYS A 122 10.16 9.78 9.60
CA LYS A 122 11.57 9.60 9.21
C LYS A 122 11.78 9.38 7.71
N HIS A 123 10.86 9.82 6.86
CA HIS A 123 10.89 9.70 5.40
C HIS A 123 10.78 8.25 4.84
N ALA A 124 10.63 7.23 5.67
CA ALA A 124 10.54 5.84 5.21
C ALA A 124 9.43 5.64 4.17
N GLY A 125 8.21 6.11 4.47
CA GLY A 125 7.07 6.01 3.54
C GLY A 125 7.29 6.73 2.22
N THR A 126 7.88 7.93 2.25
CA THR A 126 8.18 8.69 1.01
C THR A 126 9.22 7.97 0.15
N ASN A 127 10.27 7.42 0.76
CA ASN A 127 11.31 6.69 0.04
C ASN A 127 10.77 5.36 -0.51
N ALA A 128 9.99 4.62 0.28
CA ALA A 128 9.38 3.36 -0.17
C ALA A 128 8.44 3.56 -1.37
N LEU A 129 7.52 4.53 -1.30
CA LEU A 129 6.65 4.84 -2.44
C LEU A 129 7.42 5.34 -3.65
N ARG A 130 8.47 6.16 -3.48
CA ARG A 130 9.32 6.60 -4.59
C ARG A 130 9.96 5.40 -5.30
N THR A 131 10.51 4.46 -4.55
CA THR A 131 11.11 3.23 -5.10
C THR A 131 10.06 2.39 -5.83
N PHE A 132 8.86 2.29 -5.29
CA PHE A 132 7.77 1.52 -5.90
C PHE A 132 7.23 2.18 -7.18
N ILE A 133 7.14 3.53 -7.21
CA ILE A 133 6.81 4.29 -8.41
C ILE A 133 7.84 4.06 -9.50
N GLN A 134 9.14 4.13 -9.16
CA GLN A 134 10.22 3.88 -10.11
C GLN A 134 10.15 2.46 -10.67
N TYR A 135 9.89 1.47 -9.83
CA TYR A 135 9.70 0.08 -10.26
C TYR A 135 8.59 -0.04 -11.31
N TYR A 136 7.45 0.61 -11.08
CA TYR A 136 6.35 0.62 -12.07
C TYR A 136 6.71 1.37 -13.36
N ALA A 137 7.44 2.48 -13.25
CA ALA A 137 7.94 3.22 -14.43
C ALA A 137 8.85 2.33 -15.31
N GLU A 138 9.77 1.62 -14.70
CA GLU A 138 10.69 0.67 -15.37
C GLU A 138 9.93 -0.50 -16.03
N ASN A 139 8.75 -0.85 -15.50
CA ASN A 139 7.84 -1.84 -16.07
C ASN A 139 6.79 -1.24 -17.03
N GLY A 140 7.02 0.00 -17.51
CA GLY A 140 6.24 0.63 -18.59
C GLY A 140 4.98 1.36 -18.15
N CYS A 141 4.73 1.50 -16.86
CA CYS A 141 3.64 2.32 -16.35
C CYS A 141 3.93 3.80 -16.60
N LYS A 142 2.94 4.56 -17.11
CA LYS A 142 3.09 6.00 -17.41
C LYS A 142 2.31 6.90 -16.47
N GLU A 143 1.31 6.35 -15.80
CA GLU A 143 0.47 7.06 -14.85
C GLU A 143 0.21 6.14 -13.66
N ILE A 144 0.41 6.67 -12.46
CA ILE A 144 0.17 5.98 -11.20
C ILE A 144 -0.80 6.78 -10.35
N TYR A 145 -1.67 6.08 -9.67
CA TYR A 145 -2.68 6.67 -8.78
C TYR A 145 -2.44 6.24 -7.35
N THR A 146 -2.95 7.01 -6.41
CA THR A 146 -3.05 6.63 -5.00
C THR A 146 -4.32 7.19 -4.40
N GLN A 147 -4.92 6.47 -3.48
CA GLN A 147 -6.16 6.86 -2.82
C GLN A 147 -5.94 6.97 -1.31
N THR A 148 -6.66 7.90 -0.70
CA THR A 148 -6.71 8.05 0.75
C THR A 148 -7.94 8.87 1.14
N TRP A 149 -8.18 9.04 2.42
CA TRP A 149 -9.24 9.90 2.94
C TRP A 149 -8.70 11.25 3.41
N SER A 150 -9.54 12.28 3.43
CA SER A 150 -9.12 13.67 3.70
C SER A 150 -8.58 13.91 5.13
N GLY A 151 -8.82 12.98 6.06
CA GLY A 151 -8.24 13.01 7.40
C GLY A 151 -6.84 12.37 7.49
N ASN A 152 -6.41 11.63 6.46
CA ASN A 152 -5.06 11.03 6.43
C ASN A 152 -4.01 12.06 5.98
N VAL A 153 -3.77 13.06 6.82
CA VAL A 153 -2.80 14.14 6.54
C VAL A 153 -1.38 13.63 6.28
N ARG A 154 -1.05 12.41 6.74
CA ARG A 154 0.25 11.79 6.52
C ARG A 154 0.39 11.33 5.07
N MET A 155 -0.59 10.57 4.57
CA MET A 155 -0.57 10.10 3.19
C MET A 155 -0.69 11.26 2.20
N ILE A 156 -1.54 12.25 2.47
CA ILE A 156 -1.67 13.47 1.64
C ILE A 156 -0.30 14.15 1.49
N ARG A 157 0.43 14.38 2.58
CA ARG A 157 1.77 14.99 2.54
C ARG A 157 2.80 14.15 1.78
N VAL A 158 2.70 12.82 1.84
CA VAL A 158 3.59 11.93 1.08
C VAL A 158 3.27 12.04 -0.40
N ALA A 159 1.99 12.01 -0.79
CA ALA A 159 1.55 12.15 -2.17
C ALA A 159 2.02 13.50 -2.76
N GLU A 160 1.80 14.61 -2.06
CA GLU A 160 2.25 15.95 -2.48
C GLU A 160 3.78 16.01 -2.67
N LYS A 161 4.57 15.47 -1.72
CA LYS A 161 6.05 15.43 -1.82
C LYS A 161 6.55 14.61 -3.00
N LEU A 162 5.80 13.62 -3.43
CA LEU A 162 6.13 12.79 -4.59
C LEU A 162 5.63 13.39 -5.91
N GLY A 163 4.89 14.50 -5.87
CA GLY A 163 4.41 15.22 -7.05
C GLY A 163 3.03 14.76 -7.54
N PHE A 164 2.33 13.94 -6.76
CA PHE A 164 0.94 13.60 -7.06
C PHE A 164 0.04 14.82 -6.99
N GLN A 165 -0.96 14.87 -7.86
CA GLN A 165 -1.99 15.90 -7.91
C GLN A 165 -3.37 15.28 -7.65
N GLU A 166 -4.20 15.91 -6.82
CA GLU A 166 -5.59 15.48 -6.61
C GLU A 166 -6.34 15.53 -7.95
N CYS A 167 -6.94 14.42 -8.34
CA CYS A 167 -7.70 14.30 -9.58
C CYS A 167 -9.16 13.92 -9.39
N ASN A 168 -9.52 13.39 -8.21
CA ASN A 168 -10.91 13.11 -7.84
C ASN A 168 -11.13 13.27 -6.33
N ARG A 169 -12.37 13.61 -5.96
CA ARG A 169 -12.83 13.76 -4.57
C ARG A 169 -14.27 13.30 -4.43
N SER A 170 -14.47 12.22 -3.67
CA SER A 170 -15.80 11.73 -3.27
C SER A 170 -16.22 12.38 -1.96
N LYS A 171 -17.31 13.15 -1.99
CA LYS A 171 -17.77 13.91 -0.83
C LYS A 171 -18.42 13.03 0.23
N VAL A 172 -18.07 13.25 1.51
CA VAL A 172 -18.70 12.62 2.69
C VAL A 172 -18.70 11.08 2.58
N GLU A 173 -17.60 10.52 2.15
CA GLU A 173 -17.50 9.08 1.88
C GLU A 173 -17.33 8.24 3.15
N HIS A 174 -16.64 8.79 4.15
CA HIS A 174 -16.27 8.06 5.36
C HIS A 174 -16.64 8.81 6.63
N GLU A 175 -17.10 8.09 7.63
CA GLU A 175 -17.25 8.58 9.00
C GLU A 175 -16.17 7.99 9.91
N VAL A 176 -15.39 8.85 10.55
CA VAL A 176 -14.33 8.46 11.47
C VAL A 176 -14.47 9.25 12.77
N ARG A 177 -14.70 8.55 13.89
CA ARG A 177 -14.84 9.16 15.23
C ARG A 177 -15.90 10.27 15.31
N GLY A 178 -16.99 10.13 14.56
CA GLY A 178 -18.10 11.08 14.52
C GLY A 178 -17.89 12.29 13.61
N GLU A 179 -16.80 12.34 12.86
CA GLU A 179 -16.56 13.33 11.83
C GLU A 179 -16.59 12.69 10.44
N THR A 180 -17.06 13.44 9.45
CA THR A 180 -17.15 12.96 8.06
C THR A 180 -15.97 13.44 7.23
N TYR A 181 -15.48 12.58 6.36
CA TYR A 181 -14.31 12.82 5.52
C TYR A 181 -14.58 12.46 4.06
N ASP A 182 -13.91 13.16 3.16
CA ASP A 182 -13.95 12.88 1.73
C ASP A 182 -12.98 11.76 1.38
N GLY A 183 -13.29 10.94 0.38
CA GLY A 183 -12.34 10.09 -0.33
C GLY A 183 -11.54 10.92 -1.33
N LEU A 184 -10.23 10.72 -1.42
CA LEU A 184 -9.32 11.46 -2.28
C LEU A 184 -8.60 10.50 -3.22
N THR A 185 -8.55 10.85 -4.50
CA THR A 185 -7.69 10.17 -5.48
C THR A 185 -6.67 11.16 -6.03
N PHE A 186 -5.42 10.74 -6.06
CA PHE A 186 -4.31 11.50 -6.59
C PHE A 186 -3.68 10.76 -7.77
N MET A 187 -3.15 11.49 -8.74
CA MET A 187 -2.49 10.97 -9.93
C MET A 187 -1.10 11.57 -10.10
N LEU A 188 -0.15 10.75 -10.55
CA LEU A 188 1.19 11.13 -10.95
C LEU A 188 1.46 10.61 -12.37
N ARG A 189 1.96 11.47 -13.25
CA ARG A 189 2.56 11.07 -14.52
C ARG A 189 4.04 10.80 -14.33
N ILE A 190 4.51 9.66 -14.82
CA ILE A 190 5.89 9.16 -14.67
C ILE A 190 6.53 8.88 -16.03
#